data_dcf8fb5e7690f3d21454cf4207ab732a
#
_entry.id   dcf8fb5e7690f3d21454cf4207ab732a
#
_cell.length_a   1.000
_cell.length_b   1.000
_cell.length_c   1.000
_cell.angle_alpha   90.00
_cell.angle_beta   90.00
_cell.angle_gamma   90.00
#
_symmetry.space_group_name_H-M   'P 1'
#
loop_
_entity.id
_entity.type
_entity.pdbx_description
1 polymer ?
#
loop_
_entity_poly.entity_id
_entity_poly.type
_entity_poly.pdbx_seq_one_letter_code
_entity_poly.pdbx_strand_id
1 'polypeptide(L)'
;LNETTQTSVSANELGIRKLAMAATMVSSMLTGSISEAAQNAVVSRAQALVGEAIGGITQVRAETGLAQQRVSDASDRMKTQVDLFEKHIVDLEGVDPSEAATRVADLTQHIETSFALTARLQQLSLLNYLT
;
A
#
# COMPACT_ATOMS: atom_id res chain seq x y z
N LEU A 1 -6.50 -8.27 -12.24
CA LEU A 1 -5.21 -7.79 -12.74
C LEU A 1 -4.13 -8.31 -11.80
N ASN A 2 -3.47 -9.40 -12.22
CA ASN A 2 -2.43 -10.04 -11.42
C ASN A 2 -1.08 -9.50 -11.92
N GLU A 3 -0.63 -8.38 -11.38
CA GLU A 3 0.68 -7.82 -11.70
C GLU A 3 1.68 -8.36 -10.69
N THR A 4 2.63 -9.17 -11.17
CA THR A 4 3.73 -9.70 -10.35
C THR A 4 4.99 -8.91 -10.63
N THR A 5 5.61 -8.39 -9.59
CA THR A 5 6.88 -7.64 -9.69
C THR A 5 7.93 -8.35 -8.84
N GLN A 6 9.10 -8.61 -9.44
CA GLN A 6 10.23 -9.15 -8.71
C GLN A 6 10.83 -8.04 -7.83
N THR A 7 10.76 -8.23 -6.50
CA THR A 7 11.21 -7.23 -5.52
C THR A 7 12.51 -7.60 -4.81
N SER A 8 13.05 -8.78 -5.10
CA SER A 8 14.28 -9.29 -4.48
C SER A 8 15.35 -9.56 -5.52
N VAL A 9 16.59 -9.29 -5.15
CA VAL A 9 17.79 -9.56 -5.95
C VAL A 9 18.59 -10.67 -5.27
N SER A 10 19.01 -11.67 -6.05
CA SER A 10 19.84 -12.76 -5.54
C SER A 10 21.31 -12.35 -5.52
N ALA A 11 22.04 -12.79 -4.48
CA ALA A 11 23.51 -12.70 -4.47
C ALA A 11 24.17 -13.53 -5.60
N ASN A 12 23.41 -14.37 -6.29
CA ASN A 12 23.87 -15.18 -7.43
C ASN A 12 23.75 -14.44 -8.79
N GLU A 13 23.40 -13.15 -8.77
CA GLU A 13 23.38 -12.32 -9.98
C GLU A 13 24.73 -12.30 -10.68
N LEU A 14 24.68 -12.27 -12.02
CA LEU A 14 25.87 -12.39 -12.85
C LEU A 14 26.93 -11.30 -12.55
N GLY A 15 26.49 -10.08 -12.25
CA GLY A 15 27.37 -8.96 -11.87
C GLY A 15 28.12 -9.25 -10.57
N ILE A 16 27.42 -9.76 -9.54
CA ILE A 16 28.01 -10.10 -8.24
C ILE A 16 28.97 -11.27 -8.38
N ARG A 17 28.63 -12.29 -9.16
CA ARG A 17 29.51 -13.42 -9.44
C ARG A 17 30.79 -13.01 -10.17
N LYS A 18 30.71 -12.11 -11.16
CA LYS A 18 31.87 -11.57 -11.86
C LYS A 18 32.79 -10.79 -10.92
N LEU A 19 32.22 -10.01 -10.00
CA LEU A 19 32.98 -9.29 -8.97
C LEU A 19 33.72 -10.27 -8.04
N ALA A 20 33.04 -11.28 -7.55
CA ALA A 20 33.64 -12.34 -6.71
C ALA A 20 34.76 -13.05 -7.47
N MET A 21 34.54 -13.36 -8.74
CA MET A 21 35.56 -14.01 -9.59
C MET A 21 36.80 -13.11 -9.78
N ALA A 22 36.64 -11.84 -10.02
CA ALA A 22 37.73 -10.87 -10.13
C ALA A 22 38.52 -10.80 -8.80
N ALA A 23 37.81 -10.72 -7.67
CA ALA A 23 38.46 -10.69 -6.36
C ALA A 23 39.24 -11.95 -6.05
N THR A 24 38.74 -13.16 -6.38
CA THR A 24 39.45 -14.41 -6.18
C THR A 24 40.67 -14.53 -7.09
N MET A 25 40.58 -14.03 -8.35
CA MET A 25 41.73 -14.01 -9.26
C MET A 25 42.86 -13.12 -8.71
N VAL A 26 42.55 -11.94 -8.21
CA VAL A 26 43.56 -11.05 -7.64
C VAL A 26 44.13 -11.62 -6.34
N SER A 27 43.30 -12.21 -5.48
CA SER A 27 43.73 -12.83 -4.23
C SER A 27 44.69 -14.02 -4.50
N SER A 28 44.39 -14.87 -5.48
CA SER A 28 45.25 -15.98 -5.84
C SER A 28 46.60 -15.54 -6.45
N MET A 29 46.59 -14.37 -7.15
CA MET A 29 47.83 -13.78 -7.67
C MET A 29 48.77 -13.32 -6.54
N LEU A 30 48.22 -12.77 -5.45
CA LEU A 30 49.00 -12.28 -4.31
C LEU A 30 49.64 -13.42 -3.48
N THR A 31 49.10 -14.63 -3.55
CA THR A 31 49.57 -15.79 -2.80
C THR A 31 50.50 -16.72 -3.60
N GLY A 32 50.60 -16.50 -4.92
CA GLY A 32 51.41 -17.33 -5.83
C GLY A 32 52.60 -16.57 -6.40
N SER A 33 53.74 -17.27 -6.60
CA SER A 33 54.86 -16.73 -7.39
C SER A 33 54.61 -17.03 -8.88
N ILE A 34 54.07 -16.04 -9.58
CA ILE A 34 53.79 -16.12 -11.01
C ILE A 34 54.69 -15.12 -11.80
N SER A 35 54.93 -15.40 -13.08
CA SER A 35 55.73 -14.53 -13.93
C SER A 35 55.03 -13.19 -14.11
N GLU A 36 55.82 -12.15 -14.41
CA GLU A 36 55.29 -10.77 -14.66
C GLU A 36 54.28 -10.76 -15.81
N ALA A 37 54.47 -11.50 -16.88
CA ALA A 37 53.52 -11.63 -17.97
C ALA A 37 52.20 -12.23 -17.53
N ALA A 38 52.22 -13.25 -16.62
CA ALA A 38 51.00 -13.82 -16.05
C ALA A 38 50.31 -12.86 -15.11
N GLN A 39 51.04 -12.08 -14.31
CA GLN A 39 50.47 -11.00 -13.46
C GLN A 39 49.70 -10.01 -14.27
N ASN A 40 50.30 -9.48 -15.34
CA ASN A 40 49.66 -8.51 -16.24
C ASN A 40 48.40 -9.08 -16.91
N ALA A 41 48.41 -10.36 -17.30
CA ALA A 41 47.24 -11.03 -17.86
C ALA A 41 46.10 -11.15 -16.85
N VAL A 42 46.39 -11.53 -15.59
CA VAL A 42 45.41 -11.65 -14.50
C VAL A 42 44.82 -10.29 -14.17
N VAL A 43 45.64 -9.23 -14.06
CA VAL A 43 45.17 -7.89 -13.77
C VAL A 43 44.25 -7.37 -14.89
N SER A 44 44.64 -7.52 -16.14
CA SER A 44 43.82 -7.12 -17.30
C SER A 44 42.47 -7.86 -17.29
N ARG A 45 42.47 -9.16 -17.01
CA ARG A 45 41.24 -9.96 -16.94
C ARG A 45 40.36 -9.57 -15.75
N ALA A 46 40.95 -9.34 -14.57
CA ALA A 46 40.24 -8.89 -13.40
C ALA A 46 39.59 -7.50 -13.64
N GLN A 47 40.32 -6.56 -14.28
CA GLN A 47 39.76 -5.26 -14.64
C GLN A 47 38.55 -5.37 -15.59
N ALA A 48 38.63 -6.22 -16.61
CA ALA A 48 37.52 -6.47 -17.51
C ALA A 48 36.29 -7.04 -16.76
N LEU A 49 36.50 -8.02 -15.88
CA LEU A 49 35.44 -8.61 -15.05
C LEU A 49 34.81 -7.59 -14.10
N VAL A 50 35.59 -6.70 -13.51
CA VAL A 50 35.07 -5.60 -12.67
C VAL A 50 34.22 -4.64 -13.50
N GLY A 51 34.65 -4.27 -14.70
CA GLY A 51 33.87 -3.43 -15.61
C GLY A 51 32.51 -4.06 -15.96
N GLU A 52 32.51 -5.35 -16.31
CA GLU A 52 31.31 -6.11 -16.59
C GLU A 52 30.41 -6.26 -15.33
N ALA A 53 31.02 -6.44 -14.16
CA ALA A 53 30.31 -6.53 -12.87
C ALA A 53 29.59 -5.22 -12.54
N ILE A 54 30.26 -4.08 -12.70
CA ILE A 54 29.68 -2.74 -12.49
C ILE A 54 28.47 -2.54 -13.40
N GLY A 55 28.61 -2.90 -14.70
CA GLY A 55 27.48 -2.83 -15.65
C GLY A 55 26.29 -3.67 -15.20
N GLY A 56 26.54 -4.93 -14.84
CA GLY A 56 25.50 -5.86 -14.36
C GLY A 56 24.83 -5.40 -13.06
N ILE A 57 25.61 -4.91 -12.10
CA ILE A 57 25.07 -4.39 -10.83
C ILE A 57 24.24 -3.11 -11.07
N THR A 58 24.68 -2.24 -11.98
CA THR A 58 23.94 -1.03 -12.33
C THR A 58 22.60 -1.36 -12.97
N GLN A 59 22.54 -2.36 -13.83
CA GLN A 59 21.28 -2.84 -14.41
C GLN A 59 20.33 -3.38 -13.36
N VAL A 60 20.79 -4.28 -12.48
CA VAL A 60 19.98 -4.82 -11.37
C VAL A 60 19.46 -3.71 -10.47
N ARG A 61 20.28 -2.69 -10.21
CA ARG A 61 19.87 -1.53 -9.43
C ARG A 61 18.77 -0.71 -10.13
N ALA A 62 18.84 -0.55 -11.43
CA ALA A 62 17.79 0.11 -12.21
C ALA A 62 16.47 -0.68 -12.20
N GLU A 63 16.54 -2.00 -12.37
CA GLU A 63 15.38 -2.89 -12.31
C GLU A 63 14.71 -2.87 -10.92
N THR A 64 15.53 -2.88 -9.85
CA THR A 64 15.04 -2.76 -8.47
C THR A 64 14.37 -1.40 -8.24
N GLY A 65 14.96 -0.31 -8.74
CA GLY A 65 14.36 1.03 -8.68
C GLY A 65 13.00 1.10 -9.38
N LEU A 66 12.88 0.50 -10.56
CA LEU A 66 11.61 0.40 -11.27
C LEU A 66 10.57 -0.43 -10.51
N ALA A 67 11.00 -1.52 -9.88
CA ALA A 67 10.13 -2.34 -9.03
C ALA A 67 9.61 -1.56 -7.82
N GLN A 68 10.48 -0.79 -7.16
CA GLN A 68 10.10 0.10 -6.06
C GLN A 68 9.08 1.15 -6.50
N GLN A 69 9.27 1.78 -7.66
CA GLN A 69 8.31 2.73 -8.21
C GLN A 69 6.95 2.09 -8.44
N ARG A 70 6.89 0.89 -9.04
CA ARG A 70 5.64 0.15 -9.25
C ARG A 70 4.92 -0.17 -7.96
N VAL A 71 5.66 -0.56 -6.91
CA VAL A 71 5.08 -0.82 -5.58
C VAL A 71 4.51 0.46 -4.98
N SER A 72 5.22 1.58 -5.10
CA SER A 72 4.73 2.89 -4.65
C SER A 72 3.44 3.28 -5.36
N ASP A 73 3.42 3.20 -6.70
CA ASP A 73 2.25 3.53 -7.52
C ASP A 73 1.05 2.62 -7.19
N ALA A 74 1.31 1.34 -6.92
CA ALA A 74 0.27 0.40 -6.50
C ALA A 74 -0.28 0.77 -5.10
N SER A 75 0.59 1.15 -4.16
CA SER A 75 0.19 1.61 -2.83
C SER A 75 -0.69 2.87 -2.89
N ASP A 76 -0.33 3.83 -3.75
CA ASP A 76 -1.10 5.07 -3.89
C ASP A 76 -2.47 4.81 -4.55
N ARG A 77 -2.54 3.90 -5.53
CA ARG A 77 -3.83 3.44 -6.08
C ARG A 77 -4.70 2.76 -5.01
N MET A 78 -4.09 1.92 -4.16
CA MET A 78 -4.83 1.26 -3.08
C MET A 78 -5.36 2.26 -2.05
N LYS A 79 -4.57 3.28 -1.67
CA LYS A 79 -5.05 4.37 -0.79
C LYS A 79 -6.25 5.09 -1.40
N THR A 80 -6.16 5.48 -2.67
CA THR A 80 -7.28 6.12 -3.37
C THR A 80 -8.54 5.25 -3.38
N GLN A 81 -8.38 3.93 -3.53
CA GLN A 81 -9.52 3.01 -3.46
C GLN A 81 -10.12 2.92 -2.05
N VAL A 82 -9.28 2.90 -1.01
CA VAL A 82 -9.73 2.91 0.38
C VAL A 82 -10.52 4.19 0.67
N ASP A 83 -9.97 5.36 0.31
CA ASP A 83 -10.65 6.66 0.49
C ASP A 83 -12.00 6.70 -0.24
N LEU A 84 -12.07 6.10 -1.44
CA LEU A 84 -13.32 6.00 -2.19
C LEU A 84 -14.34 5.08 -1.48
N PHE A 85 -13.89 3.94 -0.95
CA PHE A 85 -14.77 3.04 -0.19
C PHE A 85 -15.25 3.67 1.11
N GLU A 86 -14.37 4.36 1.85
CA GLU A 86 -14.76 5.10 3.05
C GLU A 86 -15.82 6.16 2.74
N LYS A 87 -15.65 6.90 1.64
CA LYS A 87 -16.65 7.87 1.19
C LYS A 87 -17.98 7.21 0.83
N HIS A 88 -17.95 6.08 0.13
CA HIS A 88 -19.16 5.33 -0.20
C HIS A 88 -19.86 4.79 1.05
N ILE A 89 -19.10 4.34 2.07
CA ILE A 89 -19.67 3.90 3.35
C ILE A 89 -20.38 5.07 4.03
N VAL A 90 -19.74 6.25 4.09
CA VAL A 90 -20.36 7.45 4.67
C VAL A 90 -21.62 7.86 3.90
N ASP A 91 -21.59 7.78 2.56
CA ASP A 91 -22.74 8.13 1.72
C ASP A 91 -23.91 7.13 1.88
N LEU A 92 -23.63 5.86 2.14
CA LEU A 92 -24.64 4.79 2.30
C LEU A 92 -25.16 4.66 3.73
N GLU A 93 -24.32 4.84 4.73
CA GLU A 93 -24.64 4.66 6.15
C GLU A 93 -24.89 6.00 6.85
N GLY A 94 -24.47 7.11 6.25
CA GLY A 94 -24.64 8.44 6.78
C GLY A 94 -26.11 8.86 6.79
N VAL A 95 -26.65 9.14 7.96
CA VAL A 95 -27.97 9.76 8.11
C VAL A 95 -27.77 11.28 8.04
N ASP A 96 -28.51 11.96 7.16
CA ASP A 96 -28.51 13.41 7.14
C ASP A 96 -29.00 13.94 8.51
N PRO A 97 -28.14 14.65 9.28
CA PRO A 97 -28.51 15.13 10.61
C PRO A 97 -29.71 16.08 10.57
N SER A 98 -29.91 16.81 9.48
CA SER A 98 -31.03 17.74 9.28
C SER A 98 -32.34 16.95 9.09
N GLU A 99 -32.33 15.91 8.27
CA GLU A 99 -33.48 15.02 8.08
C GLU A 99 -33.83 14.28 9.36
N ALA A 100 -32.82 13.74 10.06
CA ALA A 100 -33.03 13.09 11.33
C ALA A 100 -33.63 14.01 12.40
N ALA A 101 -33.12 15.25 12.52
CA ALA A 101 -33.68 16.26 13.44
C ALA A 101 -35.11 16.62 13.09
N THR A 102 -35.45 16.78 11.81
CA THR A 102 -36.83 17.06 11.35
C THR A 102 -37.76 15.90 11.71
N ARG A 103 -37.37 14.67 11.47
CA ARG A 103 -38.15 13.47 11.83
C ARG A 103 -38.40 13.37 13.33
N VAL A 104 -37.37 13.66 14.16
CA VAL A 104 -37.52 13.68 15.62
C VAL A 104 -38.51 14.77 16.07
N ALA A 105 -38.42 15.97 15.49
CA ALA A 105 -39.36 17.06 15.81
C ALA A 105 -40.79 16.68 15.43
N ASP A 106 -41.02 16.14 14.25
CA ASP A 106 -42.32 15.65 13.79
C ASP A 106 -42.92 14.57 14.71
N LEU A 107 -42.08 13.57 15.07
CA LEU A 107 -42.51 12.52 16.00
C LEU A 107 -42.90 13.09 17.38
N THR A 108 -42.11 14.03 17.88
CA THR A 108 -42.41 14.69 19.17
C THR A 108 -43.74 15.39 19.11
N GLN A 109 -44.01 16.15 18.03
CA GLN A 109 -45.30 16.84 17.83
C GLN A 109 -46.47 15.85 17.71
N HIS A 110 -46.27 14.74 17.01
CA HIS A 110 -47.28 13.67 16.94
C HIS A 110 -47.59 13.06 18.31
N ILE A 111 -46.57 12.84 19.14
CA ILE A 111 -46.72 12.33 20.49
C ILE A 111 -47.50 13.30 21.36
N GLU A 112 -47.13 14.60 21.35
CA GLU A 112 -47.86 15.66 22.09
C GLU A 112 -49.31 15.75 21.67
N THR A 113 -49.59 15.71 20.37
CA THR A 113 -50.95 15.71 19.83
C THR A 113 -51.75 14.50 20.29
N SER A 114 -51.13 13.34 20.27
CA SER A 114 -51.75 12.07 20.72
C SER A 114 -52.07 12.08 22.21
N PHE A 115 -51.18 12.62 23.05
CA PHE A 115 -51.47 12.82 24.48
C PHE A 115 -52.63 13.80 24.71
N ALA A 116 -52.65 14.95 23.99
CA ALA A 116 -53.73 15.91 24.09
C ALA A 116 -55.08 15.30 23.66
N LEU A 117 -55.10 14.49 22.60
CA LEU A 117 -56.26 13.79 22.11
C LEU A 117 -56.76 12.77 23.14
N THR A 118 -55.88 12.00 23.73
CA THR A 118 -56.18 10.99 24.76
C THR A 118 -56.75 11.64 26.00
N ALA A 119 -56.18 12.77 26.45
CA ALA A 119 -56.71 13.52 27.60
C ALA A 119 -58.12 14.05 27.33
N ARG A 120 -58.39 14.53 26.12
CA ARG A 120 -59.76 14.99 25.73
C ARG A 120 -60.75 13.81 25.70
N LEU A 121 -60.35 12.67 25.17
CA LEU A 121 -61.21 11.50 25.16
C LEU A 121 -61.54 10.99 26.58
N GLN A 122 -60.56 11.01 27.49
CA GLN A 122 -60.80 10.68 28.89
C GLN A 122 -61.76 11.63 29.59
N GLN A 123 -61.61 12.96 29.30
CA GLN A 123 -62.57 13.95 29.86
C GLN A 123 -64.00 13.77 29.31
N LEU A 124 -64.15 13.46 28.03
CA LEU A 124 -65.46 13.19 27.41
C LEU A 124 -66.09 11.88 27.98
N SER A 125 -65.26 10.85 28.20
CA SER A 125 -65.73 9.60 28.78
C SER A 125 -66.21 9.76 30.24
N LEU A 126 -65.49 10.56 31.04
CA LEU A 126 -65.89 10.87 32.41
C LEU A 126 -67.19 11.68 32.50
N LEU A 127 -67.38 12.65 31.60
CA LEU A 127 -68.62 13.43 31.51
C LEU A 127 -69.83 12.56 31.13
N ASN A 128 -69.62 11.57 30.22
CA ASN A 128 -70.72 10.68 29.80
C ASN A 128 -71.05 9.60 30.83
N TYR A 129 -70.20 9.34 31.83
CA TYR A 129 -70.48 8.39 32.92
C TYR A 129 -71.15 9.05 34.13
N LEU A 130 -71.11 10.38 34.27
CA LEU A 130 -71.65 11.14 35.38
C LEU A 130 -73.02 11.77 35.07
N THR A 131 -73.57 11.62 33.87
CA THR A 131 -74.93 11.96 33.49
C THR A 131 -75.76 10.73 33.22
#